data_4781da6188fb89638a9c5af35426eca0
#
_entry.id   4781da6188fb89638a9c5af35426eca0
#
_cell.length_a   1.000
_cell.length_b   1.000
_cell.length_c   1.000
_cell.angle_alpha   90.00
_cell.angle_beta   90.00
_cell.angle_gamma   90.00
#
_symmetry.space_group_name_H-M   'P 1'
#
loop_
_entity.id
_entity.type
_entity.pdbx_description
1 polymer ?
#
loop_
_entity_poly.entity_id
_entity_poly.type
_entity_poly.pdbx_seq_one_letter_code
_entity_poly.pdbx_strand_id
1 'polypeptide(L)'
;SRAIGEQPLLDPSGGCLIVTDVSRSKQGLHVQAVSRIVHCLSTDIRPPPYGSGTKSFITGVTQVDGALVQVLDIEKVIHGIAPARLQGEPQRLSDADARCLANANILVVDDSHVALQQSLITLRTLGIECRTARSAREAIDCLLELQGAEAQINVLVSDIEMSEMDGYALTRTLRETPDFKDLYVLLHTSLDSTMNSEKARLAGANAVLTKFSSPELTGCLITAARFVAEQAR
;
A
#
# COMPACT_ATOMS: atom_id res chain seq x y z
N SER A 1 18.92 12.47 11.49
CA SER A 1 18.68 13.56 12.44
C SER A 1 18.26 14.86 11.73
N ARG A 2 18.92 15.29 10.64
CA ARG A 2 18.49 16.48 9.88
C ARG A 2 17.08 16.34 9.27
N ALA A 3 16.67 15.14 8.91
CA ALA A 3 15.38 14.88 8.28
C ALA A 3 14.18 15.04 9.23
N ILE A 4 14.37 14.77 10.52
CA ILE A 4 13.35 14.88 11.56
C ILE A 4 13.52 16.13 12.43
N GLY A 5 14.42 17.07 12.06
CA GLY A 5 14.58 18.35 12.74
C GLY A 5 15.37 18.30 14.05
N GLU A 6 15.96 17.15 14.37
CA GLU A 6 16.80 17.00 15.58
C GLU A 6 18.30 17.21 15.30
N GLN A 7 19.04 17.54 16.34
CA GLN A 7 20.50 17.69 16.23
C GLN A 7 21.14 16.34 15.89
N PRO A 8 22.18 16.32 15.03
CA PRO A 8 22.95 15.12 14.77
C PRO A 8 23.52 14.53 16.07
N LEU A 9 23.63 13.21 16.14
CA LEU A 9 24.38 12.56 17.22
C LEU A 9 25.79 13.15 17.26
N LEU A 10 26.18 13.64 18.43
CA LEU A 10 27.53 14.26 18.64
C LEU A 10 28.65 13.23 18.54
N ASP A 11 28.33 11.97 18.87
CA ASP A 11 29.25 10.83 18.76
C ASP A 11 28.64 9.72 17.92
N PRO A 12 29.04 9.54 16.66
CA PRO A 12 28.53 8.48 15.82
C PRO A 12 29.00 7.06 16.22
N SER A 13 29.96 6.93 17.14
CA SER A 13 30.41 5.65 17.68
C SER A 13 29.53 5.16 18.85
N GLY A 14 28.74 6.04 19.45
CA GLY A 14 27.76 5.71 20.48
C GLY A 14 26.39 5.40 19.90
N GLY A 15 25.51 4.80 20.71
CA GLY A 15 24.13 4.52 20.37
C GLY A 15 23.87 3.08 19.95
N CYS A 16 22.68 2.85 19.40
CA CYS A 16 22.19 1.55 18.97
C CYS A 16 21.77 1.58 17.50
N LEU A 17 21.92 0.46 16.81
CA LEU A 17 21.43 0.27 15.45
C LEU A 17 20.16 -0.59 15.50
N ILE A 18 19.02 -0.01 15.12
CA ILE A 18 17.78 -0.74 14.89
C ILE A 18 17.76 -1.15 13.42
N VAL A 19 17.75 -2.46 13.16
CA VAL A 19 17.60 -2.98 11.80
C VAL A 19 16.12 -3.21 11.54
N THR A 20 15.60 -2.60 10.51
CA THR A 20 14.21 -2.74 10.06
C THR A 20 14.20 -3.20 8.62
N ASP A 21 13.17 -3.94 8.24
CA ASP A 21 12.89 -4.31 6.87
C ASP A 21 11.76 -3.41 6.36
N VAL A 22 12.12 -2.52 5.44
CA VAL A 22 11.17 -1.58 4.81
C VAL A 22 11.23 -1.80 3.31
N SER A 23 10.10 -2.15 2.73
CA SER A 23 9.98 -2.40 1.29
C SER A 23 11.01 -3.43 0.77
N ARG A 24 11.20 -4.55 1.50
CA ARG A 24 12.20 -5.61 1.24
C ARG A 24 13.66 -5.11 1.25
N SER A 25 13.90 -3.94 1.77
CA SER A 25 15.24 -3.40 1.95
C SER A 25 15.56 -3.30 3.44
N LYS A 26 16.64 -3.97 3.86
CA LYS A 26 17.12 -3.86 5.23
C LYS A 26 17.71 -2.48 5.44
N GLN A 27 17.12 -1.73 6.35
CA GLN A 27 17.54 -0.38 6.71
C GLN A 27 18.07 -0.36 8.15
N GLY A 28 19.17 0.33 8.37
CA GLY A 28 19.72 0.57 9.69
C GLY A 28 19.36 1.96 10.18
N LEU A 29 18.62 2.04 11.28
CA LEU A 29 18.30 3.30 11.95
C LEU A 29 19.25 3.46 13.14
N HIS A 30 20.19 4.41 13.05
CA HIS A 30 21.06 4.74 14.16
C HIS A 30 20.33 5.63 15.15
N VAL A 31 20.11 5.13 16.36
CA VAL A 31 19.38 5.80 17.45
C VAL A 31 20.30 5.98 18.64
N GLN A 32 20.03 6.99 19.45
CA GLN A 32 20.85 7.31 20.62
C GLN A 32 20.80 6.19 21.67
N ALA A 33 19.62 5.64 21.93
CA ALA A 33 19.42 4.52 22.83
C ALA A 33 18.11 3.80 22.52
N VAL A 34 18.05 2.54 22.93
CA VAL A 34 16.79 1.76 22.97
C VAL A 34 16.46 1.53 24.45
N SER A 35 15.32 2.01 24.89
CA SER A 35 14.88 1.84 26.28
C SER A 35 14.24 0.47 26.45
N ARG A 36 13.12 0.23 25.78
CA ARG A 36 12.36 -1.01 25.89
C ARG A 36 11.35 -1.16 24.77
N ILE A 37 10.80 -2.35 24.61
CA ILE A 37 9.63 -2.63 23.80
C ILE A 37 8.39 -2.38 24.63
N VAL A 38 7.42 -1.65 24.07
CA VAL A 38 6.15 -1.33 24.72
C VAL A 38 5.01 -1.90 23.86
N HIS A 39 4.04 -2.54 24.52
CA HIS A 39 2.79 -2.94 23.90
C HIS A 39 1.74 -1.87 24.21
N CYS A 40 1.13 -1.30 23.17
CA CYS A 40 0.01 -0.39 23.31
C CYS A 40 -1.12 -0.82 22.35
N LEU A 41 -2.35 -0.53 22.76
CA LEU A 41 -3.50 -0.75 21.88
C LEU A 41 -3.54 0.34 20.81
N SER A 42 -4.03 0.02 19.63
CA SER A 42 -4.22 1.02 18.55
C SER A 42 -5.14 2.17 18.98
N THR A 43 -6.08 1.89 19.89
CA THR A 43 -6.99 2.88 20.49
C THR A 43 -6.28 3.90 21.38
N ASP A 44 -5.10 3.57 21.91
CA ASP A 44 -4.30 4.44 22.77
C ASP A 44 -3.39 5.38 21.97
N ILE A 45 -3.28 5.16 20.67
CA ILE A 45 -2.53 6.02 19.75
C ILE A 45 -3.49 7.09 19.23
N ARG A 46 -3.24 8.34 19.61
CA ARG A 46 -4.02 9.49 19.18
C ARG A 46 -3.37 10.16 17.97
N PRO A 47 -4.15 10.79 17.08
CA PRO A 47 -3.58 11.56 15.98
C PRO A 47 -2.67 12.67 16.53
N PRO A 48 -1.62 13.06 15.78
CA PRO A 48 -0.73 14.14 16.19
C PRO A 48 -1.49 15.47 16.31
N PRO A 49 -1.01 16.41 17.15
CA PRO A 49 -1.65 17.73 17.31
C PRO A 49 -1.79 18.47 15.98
N TYR A 50 -2.87 19.23 15.84
CA TYR A 50 -3.09 20.11 14.69
C TYR A 50 -1.89 21.06 14.51
N GLY A 51 -1.31 21.10 13.30
CA GLY A 51 -0.17 21.96 12.98
C GLY A 51 1.13 21.22 12.64
N SER A 52 1.23 19.94 12.91
CA SER A 52 2.28 19.09 12.34
C SER A 52 1.99 18.85 10.85
N GLY A 53 2.26 19.82 9.98
CA GLY A 53 1.90 19.82 8.55
C GLY A 53 2.24 18.53 7.81
N THR A 54 1.88 18.42 6.55
CA THR A 54 2.09 17.27 5.65
C THR A 54 3.53 16.74 5.60
N LYS A 55 4.49 17.48 6.15
CA LYS A 55 5.92 17.09 6.28
C LYS A 55 6.23 16.41 7.61
N SER A 56 5.29 16.26 8.56
CA SER A 56 5.55 15.57 9.82
C SER A 56 5.78 14.08 9.59
N PHE A 57 6.81 13.55 10.24
CA PHE A 57 7.08 12.11 10.30
C PHE A 57 6.36 11.42 11.47
N ILE A 58 5.53 12.16 12.22
CA ILE A 58 4.79 11.65 13.36
C ILE A 58 3.42 11.17 12.85
N THR A 59 3.13 9.88 13.06
CA THR A 59 1.83 9.28 12.73
C THR A 59 0.85 9.34 13.89
N GLY A 60 1.35 9.40 15.11
CA GLY A 60 0.53 9.44 16.31
C GLY A 60 1.31 9.81 17.55
N VAL A 61 0.58 9.97 18.64
CA VAL A 61 1.12 10.15 19.99
C VAL A 61 0.40 9.20 20.95
N THR A 62 1.16 8.64 21.87
CA THR A 62 0.63 7.78 22.94
C THR A 62 1.26 8.17 24.28
N GLN A 63 0.76 7.61 25.36
CA GLN A 63 1.29 7.84 26.69
C GLN A 63 1.82 6.54 27.28
N VAL A 64 3.07 6.54 27.72
CA VAL A 64 3.74 5.40 28.34
C VAL A 64 4.29 5.86 29.68
N ASP A 65 3.87 5.23 30.78
CA ASP A 65 4.26 5.57 32.15
C ASP A 65 4.11 7.08 32.47
N GLY A 66 3.06 7.69 31.97
CA GLY A 66 2.80 9.13 32.16
C GLY A 66 3.60 10.06 31.24
N ALA A 67 4.55 9.56 30.46
CA ALA A 67 5.30 10.33 29.48
C ALA A 67 4.66 10.27 28.09
N LEU A 68 4.65 11.41 27.37
CA LEU A 68 4.18 11.47 26.01
C LEU A 68 5.21 10.85 25.07
N VAL A 69 4.80 9.89 24.26
CA VAL A 69 5.64 9.19 23.27
C VAL A 69 5.10 9.46 21.87
N GLN A 70 5.97 9.87 20.97
CA GLN A 70 5.65 10.09 19.56
C GLN A 70 5.86 8.80 18.76
N VAL A 71 4.88 8.44 17.94
CA VAL A 71 4.96 7.33 17.00
C VAL A 71 5.42 7.87 15.65
N LEU A 72 6.55 7.38 15.16
CA LEU A 72 7.15 7.83 13.91
C LEU A 72 6.77 6.91 12.75
N ASP A 73 6.48 7.51 11.60
CA ASP A 73 6.40 6.85 10.31
C ASP A 73 7.81 6.61 9.76
N ILE A 74 8.34 5.44 10.01
CA ILE A 74 9.69 5.07 9.59
C ILE A 74 9.81 4.98 8.06
N GLU A 75 8.76 4.55 7.38
CA GLU A 75 8.74 4.50 5.91
C GLU A 75 8.84 5.91 5.33
N LYS A 76 8.06 6.84 5.86
CA LYS A 76 8.12 8.25 5.46
C LYS A 76 9.47 8.88 5.78
N VAL A 77 10.07 8.54 6.92
CA VAL A 77 11.43 9.00 7.27
C VAL A 77 12.45 8.52 6.25
N ILE A 78 12.43 7.23 5.90
CA ILE A 78 13.36 6.63 4.95
C ILE A 78 13.15 7.22 3.54
N HIS A 79 11.89 7.38 3.10
CA HIS A 79 11.56 8.06 1.84
C HIS A 79 12.05 9.51 1.79
N GLY A 80 11.95 10.24 2.91
CA GLY A 80 12.43 11.62 3.01
C GLY A 80 13.95 11.76 2.96
N ILE A 81 14.69 10.73 3.43
CA ILE A 81 16.17 10.76 3.48
C ILE A 81 16.79 10.24 2.17
N ALA A 82 16.21 9.22 1.57
CA ALA A 82 16.77 8.55 0.39
C ALA A 82 15.70 8.24 -0.68
N PRO A 83 15.04 9.26 -1.21
CA PRO A 83 13.96 9.05 -2.19
C PRO A 83 14.42 8.27 -3.43
N ALA A 84 15.67 8.45 -3.85
CA ALA A 84 16.20 7.81 -5.06
C ALA A 84 16.64 6.34 -4.87
N ARG A 85 16.88 5.89 -3.63
CA ARG A 85 17.32 4.50 -3.36
C ARG A 85 16.17 3.51 -3.24
N LEU A 86 14.96 4.00 -2.98
CA LEU A 86 13.74 3.20 -2.84
C LEU A 86 12.89 3.22 -4.12
N GLN A 87 13.10 4.22 -4.97
CA GLN A 87 12.58 4.23 -6.33
C GLN A 87 13.59 3.44 -7.17
N GLY A 88 13.28 2.19 -7.49
CA GLY A 88 13.91 1.52 -8.63
C GLY A 88 13.87 2.48 -9.83
N GLU A 89 14.85 2.38 -10.74
CA GLU A 89 14.84 3.20 -11.96
C GLU A 89 13.42 3.20 -12.54
N PRO A 90 12.91 4.38 -12.96
CA PRO A 90 11.57 4.44 -13.56
C PRO A 90 11.54 3.44 -14.71
N GLN A 91 10.77 2.38 -14.51
CA GLN A 91 10.63 1.33 -15.52
C GLN A 91 9.99 2.01 -16.74
N ARG A 92 10.79 2.22 -17.78
CA ARG A 92 10.26 2.78 -19.04
C ARG A 92 9.26 1.77 -19.58
N LEU A 93 7.99 2.11 -19.50
CA LEU A 93 6.92 1.32 -20.10
C LEU A 93 7.16 1.27 -21.61
N SER A 94 6.98 0.10 -22.21
CA SER A 94 6.89 0.03 -23.67
C SER A 94 5.62 0.77 -24.14
N ASP A 95 5.62 1.29 -25.35
CA ASP A 95 4.42 1.94 -25.90
C ASP A 95 3.19 1.01 -25.93
N ALA A 96 3.42 -0.31 -26.03
CA ALA A 96 2.37 -1.31 -25.97
C ALA A 96 1.79 -1.42 -24.56
N ASP A 97 2.65 -1.46 -23.53
CA ASP A 97 2.21 -1.54 -22.13
C ASP A 97 1.50 -0.26 -21.69
N ALA A 98 2.01 0.90 -22.11
CA ALA A 98 1.37 2.18 -21.84
C ALA A 98 -0.06 2.23 -22.42
N ARG A 99 -0.26 1.72 -23.66
CA ARG A 99 -1.59 1.62 -24.27
C ARG A 99 -2.51 0.62 -23.55
N CYS A 100 -1.99 -0.52 -23.12
CA CYS A 100 -2.78 -1.48 -22.33
C CYS A 100 -3.23 -0.86 -21.00
N LEU A 101 -2.31 -0.19 -20.29
CA LEU A 101 -2.60 0.47 -19.03
C LEU A 101 -3.59 1.63 -19.16
N ALA A 102 -3.54 2.38 -20.27
CA ALA A 102 -4.49 3.46 -20.54
C ALA A 102 -5.95 2.98 -20.68
N ASN A 103 -6.17 1.70 -21.00
CA ASN A 103 -7.48 1.08 -21.11
C ASN A 103 -7.89 0.31 -19.85
N ALA A 104 -7.05 0.31 -18.82
CA ALA A 104 -7.35 -0.34 -17.56
C ALA A 104 -8.11 0.63 -16.62
N ASN A 105 -9.36 0.31 -16.32
CA ASN A 105 -10.16 1.00 -15.32
C ASN A 105 -9.94 0.32 -13.96
N ILE A 106 -9.16 0.96 -13.10
CA ILE A 106 -8.66 0.38 -11.87
C ILE A 106 -9.46 0.89 -10.67
N LEU A 107 -9.87 -0.03 -9.80
CA LEU A 107 -10.40 0.26 -8.46
C LEU A 107 -9.39 -0.22 -7.41
N VAL A 108 -8.96 0.66 -6.53
CA VAL A 108 -8.09 0.34 -5.39
C VAL A 108 -8.90 0.33 -4.11
N VAL A 109 -8.77 -0.74 -3.33
CA VAL A 109 -9.52 -0.96 -2.09
C VAL A 109 -8.59 -1.18 -0.92
N ASP A 110 -8.68 -0.34 0.10
CA ASP A 110 -7.85 -0.44 1.31
C ASP A 110 -8.52 0.40 2.41
N ASP A 111 -8.67 -0.11 3.63
CA ASP A 111 -9.30 0.62 4.73
C ASP A 111 -8.35 1.64 5.37
N SER A 112 -7.04 1.53 5.10
CA SER A 112 -6.03 2.51 5.49
C SER A 112 -5.98 3.69 4.53
N HIS A 113 -6.37 4.87 5.01
CA HIS A 113 -6.27 6.10 4.21
C HIS A 113 -4.83 6.38 3.73
N VAL A 114 -3.83 6.03 4.53
CA VAL A 114 -2.41 6.24 4.18
C VAL A 114 -2.01 5.31 3.03
N ALA A 115 -2.38 4.03 3.08
CA ALA A 115 -2.07 3.06 2.05
C ALA A 115 -2.79 3.42 0.73
N LEU A 116 -4.07 3.84 0.77
CA LEU A 116 -4.78 4.36 -0.40
C LEU A 116 -4.06 5.55 -1.04
N GLN A 117 -3.63 6.53 -0.24
CA GLN A 117 -2.92 7.70 -0.76
C GLN A 117 -1.59 7.31 -1.40
N GLN A 118 -0.88 6.35 -0.84
CA GLN A 118 0.38 5.86 -1.37
C GLN A 118 0.19 5.13 -2.71
N SER A 119 -0.85 4.31 -2.79
CA SER A 119 -1.28 3.65 -4.03
C SER A 119 -1.61 4.65 -5.12
N LEU A 120 -2.43 5.67 -4.79
CA LEU A 120 -2.80 6.75 -5.71
C LEU A 120 -1.58 7.50 -6.25
N ILE A 121 -0.63 7.85 -5.37
CA ILE A 121 0.60 8.53 -5.78
C ILE A 121 1.39 7.65 -6.76
N THR A 122 1.56 6.37 -6.45
CA THR A 122 2.26 5.42 -7.31
C THR A 122 1.59 5.29 -8.69
N LEU A 123 0.28 5.11 -8.74
CA LEU A 123 -0.48 4.99 -9.98
C LEU A 123 -0.42 6.27 -10.82
N ARG A 124 -0.51 7.43 -10.19
CA ARG A 124 -0.37 8.73 -10.88
C ARG A 124 1.00 8.94 -11.49
N THR A 125 2.08 8.44 -10.87
CA THR A 125 3.43 8.51 -11.46
C THR A 125 3.54 7.67 -12.74
N LEU A 126 2.66 6.67 -12.91
CA LEU A 126 2.53 5.86 -14.12
C LEU A 126 1.53 6.45 -15.14
N GLY A 127 0.93 7.60 -14.83
CA GLY A 127 -0.10 8.23 -15.66
C GLY A 127 -1.46 7.52 -15.59
N ILE A 128 -1.70 6.70 -14.55
CA ILE A 128 -2.91 5.92 -14.38
C ILE A 128 -3.83 6.66 -13.41
N GLU A 129 -5.05 6.94 -13.84
CA GLU A 129 -6.14 7.36 -12.96
C GLU A 129 -6.90 6.13 -12.45
N CYS A 130 -7.25 6.14 -11.18
CA CYS A 130 -7.99 5.04 -10.57
C CYS A 130 -9.08 5.55 -9.63
N ARG A 131 -10.09 4.72 -9.39
CA ARG A 131 -11.07 4.92 -8.33
C ARG A 131 -10.58 4.29 -7.05
N THR A 132 -11.17 4.70 -5.93
CA THR A 132 -10.81 4.16 -4.61
C THR A 132 -12.05 3.81 -3.83
N ALA A 133 -11.95 2.77 -2.98
CA ALA A 133 -12.93 2.40 -1.99
C ALA A 133 -12.22 2.11 -0.65
N ARG A 134 -12.89 2.38 0.46
CA ARG A 134 -12.32 2.20 1.80
C ARG A 134 -12.83 0.95 2.52
N SER A 135 -13.64 0.16 1.85
CA SER A 135 -14.14 -1.11 2.36
C SER A 135 -14.56 -2.01 1.20
N ALA A 136 -14.67 -3.29 1.48
CA ALA A 136 -15.20 -4.26 0.51
C ALA A 136 -16.63 -3.92 0.07
N ARG A 137 -17.47 -3.38 0.98
CA ARG A 137 -18.83 -2.93 0.65
C ARG A 137 -18.81 -1.77 -0.35
N GLU A 138 -18.04 -0.73 -0.07
CA GLU A 138 -17.89 0.42 -0.96
C GLU A 138 -17.36 0.01 -2.34
N ALA A 139 -16.45 -1.00 -2.37
CA ALA A 139 -15.95 -1.56 -3.61
C ALA A 139 -17.05 -2.25 -4.43
N ILE A 140 -17.89 -3.08 -3.78
CA ILE A 140 -19.00 -3.76 -4.44
C ILE A 140 -20.00 -2.72 -4.97
N ASP A 141 -20.35 -1.72 -4.17
CA ASP A 141 -21.28 -0.66 -4.56
C ASP A 141 -20.74 0.10 -5.80
N CYS A 142 -19.46 0.44 -5.81
CA CYS A 142 -18.79 1.08 -6.94
C CYS A 142 -18.79 0.20 -8.21
N LEU A 143 -18.55 -1.10 -8.07
CA LEU A 143 -18.57 -2.05 -9.18
C LEU A 143 -19.97 -2.18 -9.79
N LEU A 144 -21.00 -2.23 -8.95
CA LEU A 144 -22.39 -2.30 -9.40
C LEU A 144 -22.84 -1.00 -10.08
N GLU A 145 -22.46 0.15 -9.53
CA GLU A 145 -22.80 1.46 -10.09
C GLU A 145 -22.22 1.67 -11.50
N LEU A 146 -21.01 1.14 -11.74
CA LEU A 146 -20.28 1.30 -13.01
C LEU A 146 -20.49 0.14 -13.99
N GLN A 147 -21.31 -0.83 -13.64
CA GLN A 147 -21.59 -1.97 -14.50
C GLN A 147 -22.21 -1.53 -15.83
N GLY A 148 -21.63 -2.00 -16.94
CA GLY A 148 -22.09 -1.63 -18.29
C GLY A 148 -21.80 -0.20 -18.72
N ALA A 149 -21.12 0.61 -17.90
CA ALA A 149 -20.66 1.92 -18.26
C ALA A 149 -19.37 1.86 -19.08
N GLU A 150 -19.06 2.90 -19.84
CA GLU A 150 -17.79 3.02 -20.58
C GLU A 150 -16.57 2.96 -19.64
N ALA A 151 -16.74 3.44 -18.40
CA ALA A 151 -15.74 3.40 -17.34
C ALA A 151 -15.89 2.17 -16.41
N GLN A 152 -16.46 1.06 -16.89
CA GLN A 152 -16.60 -0.17 -16.11
C GLN A 152 -15.23 -0.61 -15.59
N ILE A 153 -15.16 -0.92 -14.29
CA ILE A 153 -13.95 -1.40 -13.65
C ILE A 153 -13.60 -2.79 -14.20
N ASN A 154 -12.36 -2.96 -14.62
CA ASN A 154 -11.84 -4.22 -15.15
C ASN A 154 -10.64 -4.77 -14.37
N VAL A 155 -10.05 -3.96 -13.45
CA VAL A 155 -8.98 -4.37 -12.55
C VAL A 155 -9.31 -3.91 -11.13
N LEU A 156 -9.32 -4.85 -10.19
CA LEU A 156 -9.44 -4.60 -8.76
C LEU A 156 -8.08 -4.84 -8.10
N VAL A 157 -7.59 -3.86 -7.36
CA VAL A 157 -6.44 -3.99 -6.46
C VAL A 157 -6.95 -3.86 -5.04
N SER A 158 -6.94 -4.94 -4.26
CA SER A 158 -7.51 -4.93 -2.92
C SER A 158 -6.49 -5.34 -1.88
N ASP A 159 -6.45 -4.61 -0.77
CA ASP A 159 -5.79 -5.11 0.43
C ASP A 159 -6.47 -6.40 0.92
N ILE A 160 -5.69 -7.26 1.56
CA ILE A 160 -6.19 -8.49 2.19
C ILE A 160 -6.72 -8.17 3.58
N GLU A 161 -5.99 -7.37 4.36
CA GLU A 161 -6.25 -7.14 5.79
C GLU A 161 -7.21 -5.94 5.98
N MET A 162 -8.46 -6.08 5.59
CA MET A 162 -9.49 -5.06 5.81
C MET A 162 -10.45 -5.45 6.93
N SER A 163 -10.98 -4.42 7.60
CA SER A 163 -12.06 -4.57 8.58
C SER A 163 -13.36 -5.05 7.93
N GLU A 164 -14.21 -5.74 8.69
CA GLU A 164 -15.52 -6.30 8.30
C GLU A 164 -15.45 -7.43 7.27
N MET A 165 -14.87 -7.20 6.11
CA MET A 165 -14.73 -8.18 5.02
C MET A 165 -13.31 -8.10 4.47
N ASP A 166 -12.55 -9.19 4.59
CA ASP A 166 -11.19 -9.28 4.05
C ASP A 166 -11.15 -9.40 2.53
N GLY A 167 -9.99 -9.15 1.91
CA GLY A 167 -9.81 -9.22 0.47
C GLY A 167 -10.08 -10.61 -0.12
N TYR A 168 -9.92 -11.68 0.66
CA TYR A 168 -10.26 -13.03 0.22
C TYR A 168 -11.76 -13.24 0.12
N ALA A 169 -12.52 -12.75 1.13
CA ALA A 169 -13.97 -12.84 1.14
C ALA A 169 -14.57 -11.97 0.03
N LEU A 170 -14.06 -10.76 -0.17
CA LEU A 170 -14.42 -9.90 -1.29
C LEU A 170 -14.20 -10.62 -2.63
N THR A 171 -13.03 -11.22 -2.82
CA THR A 171 -12.72 -11.97 -4.06
C THR A 171 -13.70 -13.10 -4.30
N ARG A 172 -14.02 -13.92 -3.28
CA ARG A 172 -15.00 -15.01 -3.41
C ARG A 172 -16.39 -14.48 -3.81
N THR A 173 -16.85 -13.43 -3.15
CA THR A 173 -18.13 -12.78 -3.47
C THR A 173 -18.17 -12.32 -4.93
N LEU A 174 -17.09 -11.73 -5.42
CA LEU A 174 -17.01 -11.31 -6.83
C LEU A 174 -17.01 -12.50 -7.80
N ARG A 175 -16.34 -13.61 -7.46
CA ARG A 175 -16.35 -14.83 -8.31
C ARG A 175 -17.69 -15.54 -8.35
N GLU A 176 -18.49 -15.43 -7.28
CA GLU A 176 -19.85 -15.95 -7.20
C GLU A 176 -20.86 -15.06 -7.95
N THR A 177 -20.50 -13.80 -8.22
CA THR A 177 -21.36 -12.86 -8.96
C THR A 177 -21.06 -12.96 -10.46
N PRO A 178 -22.04 -13.36 -11.31
CA PRO A 178 -21.80 -13.61 -12.74
C PRO A 178 -21.17 -12.44 -13.48
N ASP A 179 -21.55 -11.21 -13.12
CA ASP A 179 -21.12 -9.99 -13.78
C ASP A 179 -19.66 -9.61 -13.47
N PHE A 180 -19.08 -10.15 -12.40
CA PHE A 180 -17.72 -9.84 -11.94
C PHE A 180 -16.77 -11.04 -11.99
N LYS A 181 -17.22 -12.19 -12.51
CA LYS A 181 -16.39 -13.42 -12.58
C LYS A 181 -15.09 -13.22 -13.35
N ASP A 182 -15.10 -12.35 -14.38
CA ASP A 182 -13.97 -12.08 -15.27
C ASP A 182 -13.14 -10.85 -14.85
N LEU A 183 -13.55 -10.16 -13.77
CA LEU A 183 -12.78 -9.04 -13.20
C LEU A 183 -11.39 -9.51 -12.79
N TYR A 184 -10.34 -8.80 -13.23
CA TYR A 184 -9.00 -9.09 -12.76
C TYR A 184 -8.83 -8.65 -11.32
N VAL A 185 -8.53 -9.59 -10.43
CA VAL A 185 -8.34 -9.31 -9.00
C VAL A 185 -6.87 -9.51 -8.63
N LEU A 186 -6.23 -8.42 -8.23
CA LEU A 186 -4.91 -8.38 -7.63
C LEU A 186 -5.07 -8.14 -6.13
N LEU A 187 -4.73 -9.14 -5.32
CA LEU A 187 -4.68 -8.97 -3.87
C LEU A 187 -3.31 -8.45 -3.45
N HIS A 188 -3.29 -7.60 -2.44
CA HIS A 188 -2.08 -7.05 -1.90
C HIS A 188 -2.07 -7.25 -0.38
N THR A 189 -0.91 -7.51 0.18
CA THR A 189 -0.73 -7.73 1.61
C THR A 189 0.56 -7.13 2.11
N SER A 190 0.54 -6.66 3.34
CA SER A 190 1.74 -6.24 4.05
C SER A 190 2.55 -7.41 4.61
N LEU A 191 1.96 -8.61 4.68
CA LEU A 191 2.55 -9.82 5.25
C LEU A 191 3.08 -10.72 4.13
N ASP A 192 4.39 -10.99 4.15
CA ASP A 192 5.01 -11.93 3.23
C ASP A 192 4.85 -13.36 3.76
N SER A 193 3.98 -14.14 3.13
CA SER A 193 3.90 -15.57 3.40
C SER A 193 3.45 -16.35 2.15
N THR A 194 4.06 -17.49 1.93
CA THR A 194 3.63 -18.45 0.89
C THR A 194 2.18 -18.91 1.10
N MET A 195 1.72 -18.91 2.35
CA MET A 195 0.34 -19.25 2.73
C MET A 195 -0.67 -18.21 2.19
N ASN A 196 -0.31 -16.94 2.10
CA ASN A 196 -1.18 -15.91 1.55
C ASN A 196 -1.42 -16.10 0.06
N SER A 197 -0.40 -16.52 -0.69
CA SER A 197 -0.52 -16.82 -2.12
C SER A 197 -1.47 -18.00 -2.39
N GLU A 198 -1.41 -19.05 -1.58
CA GLU A 198 -2.30 -20.21 -1.71
C GLU A 198 -3.76 -19.84 -1.36
N LYS A 199 -3.99 -19.10 -0.27
CA LYS A 199 -5.32 -18.62 0.10
C LYS A 199 -5.92 -17.72 -0.97
N ALA A 200 -5.12 -16.83 -1.55
CA ALA A 200 -5.57 -15.94 -2.61
C ALA A 200 -5.97 -16.71 -3.88
N ARG A 201 -5.17 -17.70 -4.27
CA ARG A 201 -5.49 -18.59 -5.38
C ARG A 201 -6.81 -19.36 -5.15
N LEU A 202 -7.00 -19.89 -3.94
CA LEU A 202 -8.25 -20.58 -3.55
C LEU A 202 -9.45 -19.64 -3.52
N ALA A 203 -9.26 -18.37 -3.19
CA ALA A 203 -10.32 -17.36 -3.27
C ALA A 203 -10.66 -16.94 -4.72
N GLY A 204 -9.80 -17.29 -5.69
CA GLY A 204 -9.99 -16.96 -7.10
C GLY A 204 -9.32 -15.66 -7.54
N ALA A 205 -8.35 -15.16 -6.77
CA ALA A 205 -7.54 -14.01 -7.20
C ALA A 205 -6.63 -14.39 -8.37
N ASN A 206 -6.38 -13.43 -9.28
CA ASN A 206 -5.51 -13.61 -10.44
C ASN A 206 -4.03 -13.47 -10.05
N ALA A 207 -3.73 -12.60 -9.09
CA ALA A 207 -2.38 -12.37 -8.61
C ALA A 207 -2.35 -11.90 -7.15
N VAL A 208 -1.19 -12.03 -6.52
CA VAL A 208 -0.91 -11.48 -5.19
C VAL A 208 0.36 -10.66 -5.24
N LEU A 209 0.31 -9.48 -4.69
CA LEU A 209 1.44 -8.58 -4.49
C LEU A 209 1.76 -8.50 -2.99
N THR A 210 2.94 -8.93 -2.61
CA THR A 210 3.44 -8.77 -1.25
C THR A 210 4.17 -7.45 -1.15
N LYS A 211 3.64 -6.54 -0.39
CA LYS A 211 4.13 -5.17 -0.15
C LYS A 211 4.34 -4.27 -1.39
N PHE A 212 3.95 -3.03 -1.21
CA PHE A 212 4.10 -1.96 -2.20
C PHE A 212 5.57 -1.68 -2.53
N SER A 213 6.12 -2.36 -3.54
CA SER A 213 7.20 -1.77 -4.30
C SER A 213 6.63 -1.24 -5.62
N SER A 214 6.92 0.00 -5.94
CA SER A 214 6.44 0.61 -7.19
C SER A 214 6.74 -0.23 -8.44
N PRO A 215 7.92 -0.87 -8.60
CA PRO A 215 8.20 -1.73 -9.75
C PRO A 215 7.36 -3.01 -9.80
N GLU A 216 7.10 -3.65 -8.64
CA GLU A 216 6.30 -4.89 -8.59
C GLU A 216 4.84 -4.60 -8.90
N LEU A 217 4.27 -3.54 -8.31
CA LEU A 217 2.92 -3.09 -8.62
C LEU A 217 2.78 -2.79 -10.12
N THR A 218 3.75 -2.06 -10.70
CA THR A 218 3.76 -1.76 -12.14
C THR A 218 3.74 -3.04 -12.97
N GLY A 219 4.59 -4.03 -12.64
CA GLY A 219 4.62 -5.32 -13.33
C GLY A 219 3.30 -6.08 -13.25
N CYS A 220 2.67 -6.11 -12.06
CA CYS A 220 1.37 -6.72 -11.87
C CYS A 220 0.26 -6.02 -12.66
N LEU A 221 0.26 -4.68 -12.69
CA LEU A 221 -0.72 -3.90 -13.43
C LEU A 221 -0.57 -4.05 -14.95
N ILE A 222 0.64 -4.13 -15.48
CA ILE A 222 0.88 -4.46 -16.89
C ILE A 222 0.30 -5.83 -17.22
N THR A 223 0.52 -6.83 -16.36
CA THR A 223 -0.04 -8.17 -16.54
C THR A 223 -1.57 -8.13 -16.51
N ALA A 224 -2.16 -7.41 -15.57
CA ALA A 224 -3.61 -7.22 -15.48
C ALA A 224 -4.17 -6.54 -16.74
N ALA A 225 -3.55 -5.46 -17.20
CA ALA A 225 -3.98 -4.72 -18.37
C ALA A 225 -3.89 -5.54 -19.66
N ARG A 226 -2.87 -6.37 -19.79
CA ARG A 226 -2.76 -7.32 -20.92
C ARG A 226 -3.86 -8.37 -20.88
N PHE A 227 -4.15 -8.94 -19.71
CA PHE A 227 -5.25 -9.88 -19.52
C PHE A 227 -6.60 -9.27 -19.95
N VAL A 228 -6.89 -8.04 -19.52
CA VAL A 228 -8.11 -7.31 -19.92
C VAL A 228 -8.16 -7.10 -21.44
N ALA A 229 -7.04 -6.70 -22.04
CA ALA A 229 -6.96 -6.47 -23.49
C ALA A 229 -7.14 -7.76 -24.33
N GLU A 230 -6.79 -8.93 -23.77
CA GLU A 230 -7.01 -10.23 -24.42
C GLU A 230 -8.49 -10.66 -24.37
N GLN A 231 -9.19 -10.33 -23.28
CA GLN A 231 -10.63 -10.65 -23.16
C GLN A 231 -11.54 -9.75 -23.99
N ALA A 232 -11.08 -8.56 -24.35
CA ALA A 232 -11.82 -7.61 -25.19
C ALA A 232 -11.74 -7.91 -26.70
N ARG A 233 -11.04 -8.96 -27.10
CA ARG A 233 -10.89 -9.41 -28.51
C ARG A 233 -11.86 -10.51 -28.86
#